data_ab9d72d8186c9788c4eb373808f5b7a5
#
_entry.id   ab9d72d8186c9788c4eb373808f5b7a5
#
_cell.length_a   1.000
_cell.length_b   1.000
_cell.length_c   1.000
_cell.angle_alpha   90.00
_cell.angle_beta   90.00
_cell.angle_gamma   90.00
#
_symmetry.space_group_name_H-M   'P 1'
#
loop_
_entity.id
_entity.type
_entity.pdbx_description
1 polymer ?
#
loop_
_entity_poly.entity_id
_entity_poly.type
_entity_poly.pdbx_seq_one_letter_code
_entity_poly.pdbx_strand_id
1 'polypeptide(L)'
;MEAGTYWLDPVDTETYISEETQQRLKGYLKDSGMYTMTAVGTLDCAYDTYFLAKGYRIVEGSGLSYGERGKYEAVVGEKYAEKNHLHVGDTVKYKMEQGTIEYYKVSAPEEISFKIRGIYRTPEVYQSDSVVNDWHNNLIFIPLDIFCEYSMKALKIQNVGFNTVTVYL
;
A
#
# COMPACT_ATOMS: atom_id res chain seq x y z
N MET A 1 3.12 -15.31 -2.17
CA MET A 1 2.26 -15.03 -3.34
C MET A 1 1.83 -13.57 -3.21
N GLU A 2 2.26 -12.74 -4.15
CA GLU A 2 1.84 -11.35 -4.25
C GLU A 2 0.75 -11.26 -5.32
N ALA A 3 -0.42 -10.76 -4.97
CA ALA A 3 -1.35 -10.26 -5.97
C ALA A 3 -0.75 -9.01 -6.61
N GLY A 4 -1.22 -8.61 -7.77
CA GLY A 4 -0.80 -7.36 -8.40
C GLY A 4 -0.84 -6.16 -7.45
N THR A 5 -0.46 -5.03 -7.95
CA THR A 5 -0.56 -3.76 -7.22
C THR A 5 -1.66 -2.91 -7.84
N TYR A 6 -2.35 -2.11 -7.05
CA TYR A 6 -3.20 -1.03 -7.53
C TYR A 6 -3.02 0.22 -6.67
N TRP A 7 -3.42 1.34 -7.20
CA TRP A 7 -3.25 2.63 -6.55
C TRP A 7 -4.50 3.06 -5.81
N LEU A 8 -4.27 3.58 -4.61
CA LEU A 8 -5.31 4.05 -3.71
C LEU A 8 -5.06 5.52 -3.37
N ASP A 9 -6.10 6.34 -3.54
CA ASP A 9 -6.10 7.71 -3.03
C ASP A 9 -6.44 7.68 -1.54
N PRO A 10 -5.60 8.24 -0.66
CA PRO A 10 -5.97 8.49 0.71
C PRO A 10 -7.16 9.46 0.79
N VAL A 11 -8.10 9.22 1.72
CA VAL A 11 -9.30 10.07 1.90
C VAL A 11 -9.07 11.10 3.01
N ASP A 12 -8.50 10.68 4.12
CA ASP A 12 -8.32 11.47 5.34
C ASP A 12 -6.85 11.61 5.78
N THR A 13 -5.93 11.18 4.93
CA THR A 13 -4.48 11.22 5.15
C THR A 13 -3.77 11.68 3.89
N GLU A 14 -2.46 11.89 3.98
CA GLU A 14 -1.61 12.29 2.87
C GLU A 14 -0.45 11.31 2.68
N THR A 15 -0.09 11.02 1.43
CA THR A 15 1.12 10.24 1.10
C THR A 15 2.38 10.94 1.62
N TYR A 16 3.39 10.15 1.96
CA TYR A 16 4.70 10.68 2.28
C TYR A 16 5.41 11.11 0.99
N ILE A 17 5.87 12.35 0.96
CA ILE A 17 6.73 12.88 -0.10
C ILE A 17 7.83 13.68 0.58
N SER A 18 9.09 13.31 0.35
CA SER A 18 10.24 14.00 0.90
C SER A 18 10.37 15.42 0.33
N GLU A 19 11.03 16.31 1.09
CA GLU A 19 11.25 17.69 0.63
C GLU A 19 12.03 17.74 -0.68
N GLU A 20 13.04 16.90 -0.86
CA GLU A 20 13.81 16.83 -2.12
C GLU A 20 12.91 16.46 -3.30
N THR A 21 12.04 15.45 -3.13
CA THR A 21 11.09 15.05 -4.16
C THR A 21 10.11 16.18 -4.46
N GLN A 22 9.58 16.87 -3.46
CA GLN A 22 8.70 18.02 -3.65
C GLN A 22 9.38 19.13 -4.45
N GLN A 23 10.63 19.44 -4.15
CA GLN A 23 11.40 20.47 -4.85
C GLN A 23 11.72 20.07 -6.30
N ARG A 24 12.13 18.83 -6.53
CA ARG A 24 12.48 18.33 -7.88
C ARG A 24 11.30 18.22 -8.81
N LEU A 25 10.15 17.82 -8.29
CA LEU A 25 8.94 17.55 -9.09
C LEU A 25 7.91 18.68 -8.99
N LYS A 26 8.32 19.86 -8.53
CA LYS A 26 7.44 21.03 -8.43
C LYS A 26 6.77 21.32 -9.78
N GLY A 27 5.46 21.11 -9.85
CA GLY A 27 4.65 21.21 -11.08
C GLY A 27 4.32 19.88 -11.77
N TYR A 28 5.03 18.78 -11.46
CA TYR A 28 4.78 17.45 -12.04
C TYR A 28 4.18 16.44 -11.04
N LEU A 29 4.06 16.80 -9.78
CA LEU A 29 3.61 15.86 -8.72
C LEU A 29 2.22 15.29 -8.99
N LYS A 30 1.30 16.09 -9.52
CA LYS A 30 -0.07 15.65 -9.82
C LYS A 30 -0.13 14.55 -10.88
N ASP A 31 0.78 14.61 -11.86
CA ASP A 31 0.79 13.68 -12.99
C ASP A 31 1.66 12.44 -12.72
N SER A 32 2.39 12.43 -11.61
CA SER A 32 3.38 11.38 -11.29
C SER A 32 2.82 10.21 -10.46
N GLY A 33 1.57 10.25 -10.04
CA GLY A 33 1.00 9.26 -9.11
C GLY A 33 1.59 9.30 -7.70
N MET A 34 2.38 10.32 -7.36
CA MET A 34 3.03 10.45 -6.05
C MET A 34 2.05 10.71 -4.90
N TYR A 35 0.83 11.09 -5.21
CA TYR A 35 -0.22 11.33 -4.20
C TYR A 35 -1.04 10.08 -3.90
N THR A 36 -0.63 8.92 -4.39
CA THR A 36 -1.32 7.66 -4.19
C THR A 36 -0.53 6.71 -3.29
N MET A 37 -1.25 5.84 -2.60
CA MET A 37 -0.67 4.67 -1.95
C MET A 37 -0.67 3.49 -2.91
N THR A 38 0.35 2.66 -2.87
CA THR A 38 0.35 1.41 -3.63
C THR A 38 -0.07 0.26 -2.72
N ALA A 39 -1.22 -0.35 -3.03
CA ALA A 39 -1.70 -1.52 -2.30
C ALA A 39 -0.98 -2.78 -2.77
N VAL A 40 -0.54 -3.57 -1.81
CA VAL A 40 0.09 -4.89 -2.00
C VAL A 40 -0.75 -5.92 -1.25
N GLY A 41 -1.34 -6.86 -2.00
CA GLY A 41 -2.07 -7.98 -1.38
C GLY A 41 -1.10 -9.06 -0.93
N THR A 42 -1.04 -9.36 0.35
CA THR A 42 -0.16 -10.40 0.91
C THR A 42 -0.92 -11.42 1.74
N LEU A 43 -0.44 -12.66 1.72
CA LEU A 43 -0.96 -13.74 2.60
C LEU A 43 -0.33 -13.68 3.99
N ASP A 44 0.94 -13.30 4.05
CA ASP A 44 1.72 -13.25 5.28
C ASP A 44 2.95 -12.39 5.07
N CYS A 45 3.11 -11.35 5.89
CA CYS A 45 4.25 -10.45 5.79
C CYS A 45 5.59 -11.16 5.98
N ALA A 46 5.65 -12.21 6.80
CA ALA A 46 6.90 -12.94 7.05
C ALA A 46 7.45 -13.65 5.80
N TYR A 47 6.58 -13.96 4.84
CA TYR A 47 6.93 -14.64 3.58
C TYR A 47 6.81 -13.73 2.35
N ASP A 48 6.49 -12.47 2.56
CA ASP A 48 6.40 -11.49 1.50
C ASP A 48 7.79 -11.03 1.05
N THR A 49 7.97 -10.80 -0.26
CA THR A 49 9.27 -10.41 -0.84
C THR A 49 9.83 -9.13 -0.23
N TYR A 50 8.99 -8.17 0.13
CA TYR A 50 9.43 -6.93 0.75
C TYR A 50 10.07 -7.15 2.11
N PHE A 51 9.47 -8.01 2.94
CA PHE A 51 10.00 -8.32 4.27
C PHE A 51 11.15 -9.31 4.20
N LEU A 52 11.00 -10.38 3.43
CA LEU A 52 11.98 -11.47 3.40
C LEU A 52 13.23 -11.12 2.59
N ALA A 53 13.08 -10.55 1.40
CA ALA A 53 14.21 -10.29 0.49
C ALA A 53 14.67 -8.83 0.46
N LYS A 54 13.74 -7.87 0.60
CA LYS A 54 14.09 -6.44 0.56
C LYS A 54 14.41 -5.84 1.93
N GLY A 55 14.22 -6.60 3.02
CA GLY A 55 14.65 -6.21 4.36
C GLY A 55 13.74 -5.23 5.10
N TYR A 56 12.47 -5.14 4.74
CA TYR A 56 11.49 -4.39 5.52
C TYR A 56 11.30 -5.04 6.89
N ARG A 57 11.03 -4.24 7.90
CA ARG A 57 10.84 -4.73 9.28
C ARG A 57 9.64 -4.08 9.92
N ILE A 58 8.84 -4.86 10.64
CA ILE A 58 7.81 -4.31 11.51
C ILE A 58 8.48 -3.63 12.71
N VAL A 59 8.14 -2.37 12.93
CA VAL A 59 8.68 -1.54 14.03
C VAL A 59 7.64 -1.22 15.10
N GLU A 60 6.35 -1.31 14.74
CA GLU A 60 5.24 -1.19 15.69
C GLU A 60 4.15 -2.19 15.33
N GLY A 61 3.50 -2.79 16.33
CA GLY A 61 2.45 -3.78 16.14
C GLY A 61 2.94 -5.11 15.58
N SER A 62 2.21 -5.65 14.59
CA SER A 62 2.53 -6.93 13.97
C SER A 62 2.24 -6.93 12.46
N GLY A 63 2.92 -7.81 11.72
CA GLY A 63 2.60 -8.09 10.32
C GLY A 63 1.27 -8.82 10.16
N LEU A 64 0.78 -8.85 8.92
CA LEU A 64 -0.33 -9.74 8.54
C LEU A 64 0.17 -11.18 8.57
N SER A 65 -0.68 -12.11 9.00
CA SER A 65 -0.34 -13.54 9.13
C SER A 65 -1.28 -14.43 8.34
N TYR A 66 -0.77 -15.53 7.84
CA TYR A 66 -1.55 -16.54 7.16
C TYR A 66 -2.73 -17.04 8.01
N GLY A 67 -3.91 -17.11 7.42
CA GLY A 67 -5.13 -17.55 8.11
C GLY A 67 -5.99 -16.41 8.66
N GLU A 68 -5.54 -15.18 8.65
CA GLU A 68 -6.31 -14.00 9.07
C GLU A 68 -7.14 -13.42 7.93
N ARG A 69 -8.01 -14.25 7.36
CA ARG A 69 -8.87 -13.85 6.24
C ARG A 69 -10.05 -12.98 6.69
N GLY A 70 -10.54 -12.15 5.78
CA GLY A 70 -11.73 -11.31 5.99
C GLY A 70 -11.52 -10.15 6.95
N LYS A 71 -10.30 -9.88 7.38
CA LYS A 71 -9.99 -8.77 8.27
C LYS A 71 -9.56 -7.54 7.47
N TYR A 72 -10.23 -6.43 7.70
CA TYR A 72 -9.85 -5.13 7.14
C TYR A 72 -8.73 -4.50 7.99
N GLU A 73 -7.56 -5.12 7.94
CA GLU A 73 -6.34 -4.68 8.63
C GLU A 73 -5.24 -4.38 7.61
N ALA A 74 -4.35 -3.46 7.94
CA ALA A 74 -3.25 -3.07 7.07
C ALA A 74 -1.94 -2.87 7.81
N VAL A 75 -0.84 -3.01 7.07
CA VAL A 75 0.50 -2.62 7.51
C VAL A 75 0.97 -1.48 6.63
N VAL A 76 1.37 -0.36 7.24
CA VAL A 76 1.71 0.89 6.56
C VAL A 76 3.15 1.31 6.82
N GLY A 77 3.70 2.18 5.97
CA GLY A 77 5.06 2.69 6.10
C GLY A 77 5.22 3.65 7.30
N GLU A 78 6.39 3.59 7.95
CA GLU A 78 6.70 4.45 9.11
C GLU A 78 6.64 5.94 8.77
N LYS A 79 7.27 6.37 7.68
CA LYS A 79 7.27 7.79 7.28
C LYS A 79 5.86 8.30 6.92
N TYR A 80 5.02 7.43 6.31
CA TYR A 80 3.61 7.76 6.09
C TYR A 80 2.85 7.88 7.41
N ALA A 81 3.06 6.95 8.34
CA ALA A 81 2.43 6.99 9.65
C ALA A 81 2.86 8.22 10.47
N GLU A 82 4.15 8.54 10.51
CA GLU A 82 4.69 9.73 11.18
C GLU A 82 4.08 11.02 10.63
N LYS A 83 4.04 11.17 9.29
CA LYS A 83 3.47 12.36 8.64
C LYS A 83 2.01 12.60 9.03
N ASN A 84 1.24 11.53 9.20
CA ASN A 84 -0.19 11.58 9.48
C ASN A 84 -0.52 11.37 10.96
N HIS A 85 0.48 11.30 11.84
CA HIS A 85 0.32 11.06 13.30
C HIS A 85 -0.49 9.78 13.60
N LEU A 86 -0.25 8.71 12.83
CA LEU A 86 -0.94 7.44 12.92
C LEU A 86 -0.19 6.43 13.80
N HIS A 87 -0.95 5.64 14.53
CA HIS A 87 -0.47 4.56 15.39
C HIS A 87 -1.22 3.24 15.10
N VAL A 88 -0.67 2.15 15.59
CA VAL A 88 -1.36 0.85 15.57
C VAL A 88 -2.70 0.97 16.29
N GLY A 89 -3.75 0.51 15.62
CA GLY A 89 -5.14 0.62 16.09
C GLY A 89 -5.95 1.74 15.46
N ASP A 90 -5.31 2.73 14.84
CA ASP A 90 -6.00 3.78 14.09
C ASP A 90 -6.62 3.23 12.81
N THR A 91 -7.58 3.95 12.27
CA THR A 91 -8.25 3.60 11.01
C THR A 91 -7.87 4.59 9.93
N VAL A 92 -7.51 4.05 8.75
CA VAL A 92 -7.21 4.81 7.54
C VAL A 92 -8.21 4.47 6.44
N LYS A 93 -8.54 5.46 5.61
CA LYS A 93 -9.53 5.32 4.54
C LYS A 93 -8.92 5.60 3.19
N TYR A 94 -9.30 4.79 2.24
CA TYR A 94 -8.84 4.91 0.86
C TYR A 94 -9.99 4.72 -0.12
N LYS A 95 -9.78 5.20 -1.34
CA LYS A 95 -10.59 4.90 -2.52
C LYS A 95 -9.66 4.55 -3.68
N MET A 96 -10.15 3.86 -4.70
CA MET A 96 -9.34 3.59 -5.89
C MET A 96 -8.99 4.91 -6.60
N GLU A 97 -7.76 5.01 -7.04
CA GLU A 97 -7.24 6.20 -7.71
C GLU A 97 -8.02 6.51 -9.00
N GLN A 98 -8.25 7.80 -9.27
CA GLN A 98 -9.12 8.26 -10.35
C GLN A 98 -8.65 7.83 -11.74
N GLY A 99 -7.36 7.84 -12.02
CA GLY A 99 -6.81 7.40 -13.30
C GLY A 99 -7.06 5.91 -13.56
N THR A 100 -6.99 5.09 -12.52
CA THR A 100 -7.37 3.66 -12.58
C THR A 100 -8.85 3.51 -12.93
N ILE A 101 -9.72 4.30 -12.29
CA ILE A 101 -11.17 4.30 -12.56
C ILE A 101 -11.44 4.67 -14.02
N GLU A 102 -10.82 5.73 -14.52
CA GLU A 102 -11.00 6.22 -15.89
C GLU A 102 -10.48 5.22 -16.93
N TYR A 103 -9.32 4.63 -16.69
CA TYR A 103 -8.72 3.64 -17.58
C TYR A 103 -9.61 2.41 -17.77
N TYR A 104 -10.15 1.88 -16.68
CA TYR A 104 -11.03 0.69 -16.72
C TYR A 104 -12.50 1.03 -16.95
N LYS A 105 -12.89 2.31 -17.06
CA LYS A 105 -14.27 2.79 -17.26
C LYS A 105 -15.26 2.21 -16.24
N VAL A 106 -14.85 2.16 -14.99
CA VAL A 106 -15.66 1.64 -13.88
C VAL A 106 -16.33 2.77 -13.10
N SER A 107 -17.39 2.44 -12.37
CA SER A 107 -18.00 3.37 -11.42
C SER A 107 -17.02 3.63 -10.28
N ALA A 108 -17.02 4.85 -9.74
CA ALA A 108 -16.20 5.16 -8.56
C ALA A 108 -16.46 4.13 -7.47
N PRO A 109 -15.42 3.46 -6.96
CA PRO A 109 -15.58 2.47 -5.91
C PRO A 109 -15.94 3.17 -4.60
N GLU A 110 -16.62 2.43 -3.73
CA GLU A 110 -16.84 2.85 -2.36
C GLU A 110 -15.50 3.02 -1.63
N GLU A 111 -15.48 3.85 -0.61
CA GLU A 111 -14.34 3.95 0.29
C GLU A 111 -14.11 2.61 0.99
N ILE A 112 -12.84 2.27 1.19
CA ILE A 112 -12.43 1.12 1.99
C ILE A 112 -11.64 1.60 3.20
N SER A 113 -11.93 1.03 4.36
CA SER A 113 -11.28 1.39 5.62
C SER A 113 -10.47 0.23 6.15
N PHE A 114 -9.26 0.52 6.63
CA PHE A 114 -8.39 -0.47 7.27
C PHE A 114 -7.99 0.00 8.65
N LYS A 115 -7.99 -0.91 9.62
CA LYS A 115 -7.37 -0.70 10.91
C LYS A 115 -5.85 -0.97 10.77
N ILE A 116 -5.01 -0.04 11.23
CA ILE A 116 -3.57 -0.24 11.24
C ILE A 116 -3.22 -1.34 12.25
N ARG A 117 -2.66 -2.44 11.75
CA ARG A 117 -2.18 -3.57 12.54
C ARG A 117 -0.71 -3.45 12.86
N GLY A 118 0.06 -2.90 11.94
CA GLY A 118 1.49 -2.72 12.09
C GLY A 118 2.03 -1.59 11.24
N ILE A 119 3.21 -1.15 11.64
CA ILE A 119 3.98 -0.13 10.93
C ILE A 119 5.32 -0.75 10.56
N TYR A 120 5.71 -0.62 9.28
CA TYR A 120 7.00 -1.12 8.81
C TYR A 120 7.99 0.02 8.56
N ARG A 121 9.27 -0.28 8.75
CA ARG A 121 10.41 0.56 8.35
C ARG A 121 11.09 -0.06 7.14
N THR A 122 11.41 0.77 6.16
CA THR A 122 12.25 0.40 5.02
C THR A 122 13.72 0.31 5.45
N PRO A 123 14.56 -0.53 4.80
CA PRO A 123 16.00 -0.57 5.07
C PRO A 123 16.70 0.73 4.66
N GLU A 124 17.90 0.96 5.17
CA GLU A 124 18.68 2.21 4.96
C GLU A 124 18.82 2.61 3.49
N VAL A 125 18.93 1.65 2.58
CA VAL A 125 19.03 1.91 1.14
C VAL A 125 17.83 2.68 0.57
N TYR A 126 16.67 2.63 1.25
CA TYR A 126 15.45 3.37 0.89
C TYR A 126 15.12 4.52 1.85
N GLN A 127 16.06 4.89 2.75
CA GLN A 127 15.84 5.98 3.71
C GLN A 127 16.21 7.37 3.18
N SER A 128 17.09 7.45 2.18
CA SER A 128 17.44 8.73 1.53
C SER A 128 16.27 9.31 0.75
N ASP A 129 16.19 10.62 0.69
CA ASP A 129 15.13 11.33 -0.01
C ASP A 129 15.28 11.13 -1.53
N SER A 130 14.29 10.51 -2.14
CA SER A 130 14.17 10.34 -3.59
C SER A 130 12.77 9.85 -3.96
N VAL A 131 12.36 10.07 -5.21
CA VAL A 131 11.06 9.59 -5.73
C VAL A 131 10.86 8.08 -5.52
N VAL A 132 11.90 7.28 -5.79
CA VAL A 132 11.84 5.81 -5.63
C VAL A 132 11.69 5.43 -4.17
N ASN A 133 12.43 6.10 -3.28
CA ASN A 133 12.40 5.79 -1.86
C ASN A 133 11.10 6.27 -1.20
N ASP A 134 10.54 7.40 -1.66
CA ASP A 134 9.24 7.86 -1.23
C ASP A 134 8.14 6.84 -1.58
N TRP A 135 8.22 6.23 -2.78
CA TRP A 135 7.30 5.16 -3.15
C TRP A 135 7.36 3.98 -2.17
N HIS A 136 8.56 3.57 -1.73
CA HIS A 136 8.72 2.49 -0.73
C HIS A 136 8.07 2.81 0.62
N ASN A 137 7.91 4.08 0.96
CA ASN A 137 7.24 4.54 2.19
C ASN A 137 5.72 4.70 2.03
N ASN A 138 5.20 4.61 0.80
CA ASN A 138 3.79 4.70 0.45
C ASN A 138 3.19 3.35 0.03
N LEU A 139 3.78 2.24 0.43
CA LEU A 139 3.15 0.93 0.28
C LEU A 139 2.18 0.68 1.44
N ILE A 140 1.05 0.05 1.13
CA ILE A 140 0.12 -0.48 2.11
C ILE A 140 -0.06 -1.98 1.85
N PHE A 141 0.31 -2.81 2.83
CA PHE A 141 0.09 -4.25 2.77
C PHE A 141 -1.28 -4.57 3.36
N ILE A 142 -2.09 -5.27 2.61
CA ILE A 142 -3.44 -5.67 3.01
C ILE A 142 -3.64 -7.18 2.77
N PRO A 143 -4.58 -7.84 3.46
CA PRO A 143 -4.86 -9.26 3.25
C PRO A 143 -5.20 -9.54 1.79
N LEU A 144 -4.63 -10.60 1.23
CA LEU A 144 -4.77 -10.96 -0.18
C LEU A 144 -6.22 -11.16 -0.60
N ASP A 145 -7.06 -11.74 0.24
CA ASP A 145 -8.47 -11.95 -0.03
C ASP A 145 -9.24 -10.61 -0.13
N ILE A 146 -8.96 -9.67 0.77
CA ILE A 146 -9.51 -8.31 0.74
C ILE A 146 -9.01 -7.56 -0.51
N PHE A 147 -7.71 -7.70 -0.83
CA PHE A 147 -7.16 -7.13 -2.05
C PHE A 147 -7.91 -7.63 -3.29
N CYS A 148 -8.09 -8.95 -3.41
CA CYS A 148 -8.80 -9.57 -4.54
C CYS A 148 -10.28 -9.16 -4.59
N GLU A 149 -10.98 -9.20 -3.46
CA GLU A 149 -12.39 -8.81 -3.38
C GLU A 149 -12.60 -7.36 -3.81
N TYR A 150 -11.80 -6.43 -3.26
CA TYR A 150 -11.90 -5.02 -3.59
C TYR A 150 -11.56 -4.75 -5.06
N SER A 151 -10.53 -5.39 -5.61
CA SER A 151 -10.16 -5.27 -7.02
C SER A 151 -11.25 -5.79 -7.94
N MET A 152 -11.82 -6.95 -7.65
CA MET A 152 -12.91 -7.52 -8.46
C MET A 152 -14.15 -6.64 -8.42
N LYS A 153 -14.54 -6.15 -7.25
CA LYS A 153 -15.68 -5.26 -7.07
C LYS A 153 -15.48 -3.92 -7.77
N ALA A 154 -14.34 -3.28 -7.54
CA ALA A 154 -14.03 -1.97 -8.07
C ALA A 154 -13.82 -1.97 -9.59
N LEU A 155 -13.12 -2.96 -10.13
CA LEU A 155 -12.80 -3.07 -11.54
C LEU A 155 -13.83 -3.90 -12.33
N LYS A 156 -14.85 -4.45 -11.68
CA LYS A 156 -15.87 -5.33 -12.30
C LYS A 156 -15.26 -6.49 -13.10
N ILE A 157 -14.13 -7.01 -12.64
CA ILE A 157 -13.45 -8.15 -13.22
C ILE A 157 -13.81 -9.44 -12.48
N GLN A 158 -13.81 -10.57 -13.19
CA GLN A 158 -14.19 -11.85 -12.60
C GLN A 158 -13.01 -12.56 -11.92
N ASN A 159 -11.77 -12.23 -12.31
CA ASN A 159 -10.56 -12.85 -11.80
C ASN A 159 -9.47 -11.81 -11.60
N VAL A 160 -8.72 -11.94 -10.51
CA VAL A 160 -7.50 -11.18 -10.26
C VAL A 160 -6.30 -12.07 -10.58
N GLY A 161 -5.44 -11.63 -11.48
CA GLY A 161 -4.17 -12.30 -11.76
C GLY A 161 -3.13 -12.00 -10.69
N PHE A 162 -2.17 -12.92 -10.55
CA PHE A 162 -1.00 -12.68 -9.70
C PHE A 162 0.16 -12.19 -10.55
N ASN A 163 0.82 -11.14 -10.12
CA ASN A 163 2.03 -10.64 -10.79
C ASN A 163 3.25 -11.49 -10.45
N THR A 164 3.30 -12.00 -9.23
CA THR A 164 4.43 -12.78 -8.73
C THR A 164 3.95 -13.89 -7.80
N VAL A 165 4.48 -15.09 -8.02
CA VAL A 165 4.36 -16.22 -7.09
C VAL A 165 5.76 -16.65 -6.71
N THR A 166 6.15 -16.42 -5.44
CA THR A 166 7.44 -16.85 -4.92
C THR A 166 7.26 -18.14 -4.14
N VAL A 167 7.99 -19.19 -4.52
CA VAL A 167 8.00 -20.47 -3.81
C VAL A 167 9.34 -20.62 -3.12
N TYR A 168 9.31 -20.79 -1.80
CA TYR A 168 10.48 -21.16 -1.01
C TYR A 168 10.47 -22.67 -0.81
N LEU A 169 11.53 -23.34 -1.26
CA LEU A 169 11.75 -24.77 -1.09
C LEU A 169 12.67 -25.02 0.09
#